data_4f4a8d78f627060321f0e6c27d32360a
#
_entry.id   4f4a8d78f627060321f0e6c27d32360a
#
_cell.length_a   1.000
_cell.length_b   1.000
_cell.length_c   1.000
_cell.angle_alpha   90.00
_cell.angle_beta   90.00
_cell.angle_gamma   90.00
#
_symmetry.space_group_name_H-M   'P 1'
#
loop_
_entity.id
_entity.type
_entity.pdbx_description
1 polymer ?
#
loop_
_entity_poly.entity_id
_entity_poly.type
_entity_poly.pdbx_seq_one_letter_code
_entity_poly.pdbx_strand_id
1 'polypeptide(L)'
;MAKVVTMGEIMLRLSTPGNQKYIQATQFDINYGGGEANVAVSLANYGHDAEFVTKVPENPIGACAVAALRKYGVETKHIAKGGDRLGIYFLETGASMRPSNVTYDRANSSCLLYTSDAADDSLRVD
;
A
#
# COMPACT_ATOMS: atom_id res chain seq x y z
N MET A 1 -6.89 16.78 19.24
CA MET A 1 -7.42 16.45 17.92
C MET A 1 -7.71 14.96 17.84
N ALA A 2 -8.83 14.59 17.24
CA ALA A 2 -9.17 13.17 17.14
C ALA A 2 -8.22 12.47 16.19
N LYS A 3 -7.86 11.24 16.52
CA LYS A 3 -7.05 10.40 15.65
C LYS A 3 -7.95 9.76 14.59
N VAL A 4 -7.49 9.78 13.35
CA VAL A 4 -8.16 9.09 12.25
C VAL A 4 -7.39 7.81 11.96
N VAL A 5 -8.10 6.67 11.98
CA VAL A 5 -7.50 5.38 11.69
C VAL A 5 -8.06 4.86 10.38
N THR A 6 -7.18 4.53 9.44
CA THR A 6 -7.60 3.87 8.20
C THR A 6 -7.01 2.46 8.17
N MET A 7 -7.71 1.54 7.53
CA MET A 7 -7.29 0.14 7.44
C MET A 7 -7.42 -0.31 5.99
N GLY A 8 -6.41 -0.97 5.50
CA GLY A 8 -6.42 -1.48 4.13
C GLY A 8 -5.08 -2.03 3.74
N GLU A 9 -4.87 -2.16 2.45
CA GLU A 9 -3.63 -2.70 1.91
C GLU A 9 -2.69 -1.59 1.49
N ILE A 10 -1.41 -1.74 1.85
CA ILE A 10 -0.34 -0.97 1.23
C ILE A 10 0.42 -1.91 0.29
N MET A 11 0.67 -1.45 -0.91
CA MET A 11 1.31 -2.25 -1.96
C MET A 11 2.57 -1.57 -2.46
N LEU A 12 3.48 -2.37 -2.97
CA LEU A 12 4.63 -1.87 -3.72
C LEU A 12 4.15 -1.51 -5.12
N ARG A 13 4.27 -0.25 -5.47
CA ARG A 13 3.92 0.22 -6.81
C ARG A 13 5.17 0.32 -7.67
N LEU A 14 5.16 -0.38 -8.79
CA LEU A 14 6.24 -0.35 -9.77
C LEU A 14 5.72 0.33 -11.02
N SER A 15 6.17 1.54 -11.28
CA SER A 15 5.70 2.31 -12.43
C SER A 15 6.81 2.50 -13.45
N THR A 16 6.43 2.49 -14.74
CA THR A 16 7.39 2.73 -15.80
C THR A 16 7.85 4.19 -15.79
N PRO A 17 9.12 4.47 -16.09
CA PRO A 17 9.61 5.84 -16.14
C PRO A 17 8.95 6.60 -17.29
N GLY A 18 8.59 7.85 -17.04
CA GLY A 18 7.96 8.68 -18.06
C GLY A 18 6.72 8.02 -18.62
N ASN A 19 6.61 7.96 -19.94
CA ASN A 19 5.46 7.39 -20.63
C ASN A 19 5.80 6.07 -21.33
N GLN A 20 6.80 5.34 -20.84
CA GLN A 20 7.22 4.08 -21.46
C GLN A 20 6.20 2.97 -21.22
N LYS A 21 6.09 2.08 -22.18
CA LYS A 21 5.35 0.82 -22.01
C LYS A 21 6.20 -0.17 -21.24
N TYR A 22 5.56 -1.17 -20.64
CA TYR A 22 6.27 -2.23 -19.91
C TYR A 22 7.39 -2.85 -20.76
N ILE A 23 7.10 -3.14 -22.02
CA ILE A 23 8.05 -3.80 -22.90
C ILE A 23 9.27 -2.93 -23.20
N GLN A 24 9.13 -1.62 -23.07
CA GLN A 24 10.23 -0.67 -23.32
C GLN A 24 11.05 -0.41 -22.07
N ALA A 25 10.46 -0.59 -20.90
CA ALA A 25 11.08 -0.20 -19.64
C ALA A 25 12.20 -1.14 -19.24
N THR A 26 13.32 -0.58 -18.79
CA THR A 26 14.43 -1.36 -18.23
C THR A 26 14.54 -1.15 -16.73
N GLN A 27 13.68 -0.34 -16.15
CA GLN A 27 13.63 -0.08 -14.72
C GLN A 27 12.22 0.34 -14.34
N PHE A 28 11.94 0.31 -13.04
CA PHE A 28 10.69 0.83 -12.49
C PHE A 28 10.98 1.86 -11.42
N ASP A 29 10.13 2.88 -11.35
CA ASP A 29 10.11 3.77 -10.20
C ASP A 29 9.33 3.09 -9.09
N ILE A 30 9.84 3.16 -7.86
CA ILE A 30 9.29 2.46 -6.72
C ILE A 30 8.54 3.45 -5.83
N ASN A 31 7.29 3.12 -5.53
CA ASN A 31 6.50 3.83 -4.54
C ASN A 31 5.68 2.83 -3.75
N TYR A 32 5.12 3.26 -2.64
CA TYR A 32 4.24 2.43 -1.83
C TYR A 32 2.91 3.16 -1.70
N GLY A 33 1.81 2.44 -1.93
CA GLY A 33 0.51 3.08 -1.88
C GLY A 33 -0.64 2.08 -1.89
N GLY A 34 -1.81 2.63 -1.81
CA GLY A 34 -3.07 1.92 -1.80
C GLY A 34 -4.13 2.93 -1.43
N GLY A 35 -5.41 2.60 -1.62
CA GLY A 35 -6.48 3.56 -1.38
C GLY A 35 -6.45 4.15 0.02
N GLU A 36 -6.53 3.29 1.03
CA GLU A 36 -6.59 3.73 2.43
C GLU A 36 -5.25 4.26 2.93
N ALA A 37 -4.13 3.73 2.40
CA ALA A 37 -2.81 4.25 2.73
C ALA A 37 -2.65 5.68 2.19
N ASN A 38 -3.13 5.93 0.99
CA ASN A 38 -3.09 7.27 0.39
C ASN A 38 -3.94 8.25 1.19
N VAL A 39 -5.09 7.81 1.70
CA VAL A 39 -5.94 8.64 2.56
C VAL A 39 -5.20 9.00 3.84
N ALA A 40 -4.53 8.03 4.47
CA ALA A 40 -3.77 8.28 5.69
C ALA A 40 -2.66 9.30 5.46
N VAL A 41 -1.93 9.17 4.35
CA VAL A 41 -0.86 10.11 3.99
C VAL A 41 -1.42 11.51 3.77
N SER A 42 -2.54 11.62 3.06
CA SER A 42 -3.18 12.92 2.82
C SER A 42 -3.61 13.57 4.12
N LEU A 43 -4.23 12.81 5.02
CA LEU A 43 -4.65 13.35 6.31
C LEU A 43 -3.47 13.83 7.14
N ALA A 44 -2.37 13.08 7.15
CA ALA A 44 -1.17 13.47 7.86
C ALA A 44 -0.59 14.77 7.26
N ASN A 45 -0.61 14.89 5.93
CA ASN A 45 -0.12 16.10 5.26
C ASN A 45 -0.96 17.34 5.61
N TYR A 46 -2.24 17.14 5.90
CA TYR A 46 -3.12 18.25 6.32
C TYR A 46 -3.07 18.51 7.83
N GLY A 47 -2.16 17.86 8.55
CA GLY A 47 -1.96 18.10 9.97
C GLY A 47 -2.83 17.30 10.90
N HIS A 48 -3.57 16.33 10.37
CA HIS A 48 -4.37 15.43 11.21
C HIS A 48 -3.50 14.33 11.83
N ASP A 49 -3.94 13.80 12.97
CA ASP A 49 -3.30 12.65 13.60
C ASP A 49 -3.85 11.39 12.91
N ALA A 50 -3.09 10.85 11.97
CA ALA A 50 -3.52 9.72 11.15
C ALA A 50 -2.71 8.47 11.48
N GLU A 51 -3.42 7.35 11.61
CA GLU A 51 -2.80 6.04 11.80
C GLU A 51 -3.29 5.10 10.69
N PHE A 52 -2.38 4.26 10.19
CA PHE A 52 -2.71 3.25 9.20
C PHE A 52 -2.52 1.87 9.80
N VAL A 53 -3.52 1.00 9.66
CA VAL A 53 -3.50 -0.37 10.17
C VAL A 53 -3.51 -1.32 8.99
N THR A 54 -2.56 -2.23 8.98
CA THR A 54 -2.42 -3.22 7.92
C THR A 54 -1.54 -4.37 8.42
N LYS A 55 -1.19 -5.28 7.53
CA LYS A 55 -0.21 -6.33 7.80
C LYS A 55 0.79 -6.37 6.66
N VAL A 56 2.07 -6.42 7.01
CA VAL A 56 3.16 -6.47 6.04
C VAL A 56 4.05 -7.66 6.36
N PRO A 57 4.76 -8.22 5.36
CA PRO A 57 5.68 -9.34 5.64
C PRO A 57 6.88 -8.88 6.45
N GLU A 58 7.46 -9.81 7.21
CA GLU A 58 8.69 -9.55 7.97
C GLU A 58 9.91 -9.71 7.04
N ASN A 59 10.08 -8.76 6.14
CA ASN A 59 11.23 -8.77 5.23
C ASN A 59 11.58 -7.31 4.89
N PRO A 60 12.70 -7.07 4.19
CA PRO A 60 13.10 -5.71 3.87
C PRO A 60 12.05 -4.91 3.08
N ILE A 61 11.26 -5.56 2.23
CA ILE A 61 10.23 -4.86 1.45
C ILE A 61 9.10 -4.39 2.36
N GLY A 62 8.68 -5.22 3.31
CA GLY A 62 7.69 -4.81 4.30
C GLY A 62 8.19 -3.65 5.14
N ALA A 63 9.47 -3.69 5.54
CA ALA A 63 10.08 -2.59 6.29
C ALA A 63 10.09 -1.29 5.47
N CYS A 64 10.33 -1.37 4.17
CA CYS A 64 10.28 -0.19 3.30
C CYS A 64 8.89 0.41 3.23
N ALA A 65 7.85 -0.42 3.19
CA ALA A 65 6.48 0.07 3.18
C ALA A 65 6.16 0.85 4.46
N VAL A 66 6.57 0.33 5.61
CA VAL A 66 6.39 1.01 6.89
C VAL A 66 7.17 2.32 6.92
N ALA A 67 8.42 2.31 6.45
CA ALA A 67 9.24 3.50 6.41
C ALA A 67 8.62 4.59 5.51
N ALA A 68 8.02 4.20 4.40
CA ALA A 68 7.35 5.14 3.51
C ALA A 68 6.19 5.85 4.22
N LEU A 69 5.41 5.12 5.01
CA LEU A 69 4.33 5.72 5.79
C LEU A 69 4.87 6.68 6.85
N ARG A 70 5.91 6.28 7.57
CA ARG A 70 6.53 7.12 8.58
C ARG A 70 7.10 8.41 8.00
N LYS A 71 7.62 8.33 6.80
CA LYS A 71 8.18 9.49 6.11
C LYS A 71 7.15 10.62 5.97
N TYR A 72 5.88 10.26 5.81
CA TYR A 72 4.81 11.23 5.66
C TYR A 72 4.07 11.52 6.97
N GLY A 73 4.57 11.02 8.09
CA GLY A 73 4.00 11.33 9.39
C GLY A 73 2.83 10.46 9.81
N VAL A 74 2.61 9.35 9.14
CA VAL A 74 1.55 8.41 9.49
C VAL A 74 2.01 7.52 10.64
N GLU A 75 1.16 7.34 11.65
CA GLU A 75 1.44 6.44 12.78
C GLU A 75 1.35 4.99 12.32
N THR A 76 2.38 4.20 12.64
CA THR A 76 2.51 2.82 12.15
C THR A 76 2.63 1.79 13.27
N LYS A 77 2.43 2.16 14.51
CA LYS A 77 2.71 1.28 15.65
C LYS A 77 1.82 0.04 15.72
N HIS A 78 0.67 0.06 15.09
CA HIS A 78 -0.26 -1.08 15.09
C HIS A 78 -0.25 -1.86 13.78
N ILE A 79 0.79 -1.71 12.97
CA ILE A 79 0.95 -2.53 11.78
C ILE A 79 1.41 -3.92 12.19
N ALA A 80 0.63 -4.94 11.83
CA ALA A 80 0.98 -6.33 12.10
C ALA A 80 2.06 -6.81 11.13
N LYS A 81 2.88 -7.76 11.56
CA LYS A 81 3.93 -8.33 10.72
C LYS A 81 3.72 -9.83 10.58
N GLY A 82 3.93 -10.33 9.37
CA GLY A 82 3.76 -11.75 9.05
C GLY A 82 3.29 -11.94 7.64
N GLY A 83 3.07 -13.21 7.27
CA GLY A 83 2.70 -13.55 5.91
C GLY A 83 3.92 -13.61 5.01
N ASP A 84 3.69 -13.91 3.74
CA ASP A 84 4.77 -14.24 2.81
C ASP A 84 5.22 -13.08 1.93
N ARG A 85 4.31 -12.14 1.62
CA ARG A 85 4.64 -11.14 0.62
C ARG A 85 3.82 -9.88 0.78
N LEU A 86 4.41 -8.77 0.33
CA LEU A 86 3.69 -7.53 0.11
C LEU A 86 3.04 -7.59 -1.27
N GLY A 87 1.80 -7.14 -1.38
CA GLY A 87 1.15 -7.04 -2.69
C GLY A 87 1.88 -6.05 -3.59
N ILE A 88 1.83 -6.29 -4.88
CA ILE A 88 2.50 -5.47 -5.89
C ILE A 88 1.47 -5.04 -6.92
N TYR A 89 1.58 -3.83 -7.42
CA TYR A 89 0.90 -3.49 -8.65
C TYR A 89 1.84 -2.74 -9.58
N PHE A 90 1.66 -3.03 -10.86
CA PHE A 90 2.45 -2.44 -11.93
C PHE A 90 1.63 -1.34 -12.58
N LEU A 91 2.25 -0.21 -12.85
CA LEU A 91 1.59 0.91 -13.51
C LEU A 91 2.36 1.26 -14.77
N GLU A 92 1.68 1.15 -15.90
CA GLU A 92 2.18 1.64 -17.17
C GLU A 92 1.50 2.99 -17.43
N THR A 93 2.29 4.06 -17.37
CA THR A 93 1.74 5.41 -17.48
C THR A 93 1.24 5.65 -18.89
N GLY A 94 0.01 6.15 -19.00
CA GLY A 94 -0.57 6.51 -20.27
C GLY A 94 0.07 7.75 -20.88
N ALA A 95 -0.04 7.88 -22.19
CA ALA A 95 0.48 9.03 -22.91
C ALA A 95 -0.49 9.39 -24.03
N SER A 96 -0.83 10.66 -24.13
CA SER A 96 -1.73 11.18 -25.17
C SER A 96 -3.05 10.39 -25.18
N MET A 97 -3.34 9.63 -26.24
CA MET A 97 -4.58 8.87 -26.35
C MET A 97 -4.47 7.46 -25.75
N ARG A 98 -3.29 7.06 -25.28
CA ARG A 98 -3.11 5.76 -24.67
C ARG A 98 -3.44 5.84 -23.19
N PRO A 99 -4.41 5.05 -22.69
CA PRO A 99 -4.73 5.06 -21.25
C PRO A 99 -3.61 4.40 -20.43
N SER A 100 -3.57 4.72 -19.15
CA SER A 100 -2.71 4.02 -18.20
C SER A 100 -3.20 2.59 -18.03
N ASN A 101 -2.27 1.69 -17.75
CA ASN A 101 -2.57 0.27 -17.57
C ASN A 101 -2.06 -0.18 -16.21
N VAL A 102 -2.94 -0.76 -15.41
CA VAL A 102 -2.62 -1.24 -14.06
C VAL A 102 -2.75 -2.75 -14.01
N THR A 103 -1.71 -3.41 -13.53
CA THR A 103 -1.70 -4.86 -13.35
C THR A 103 -1.44 -5.18 -11.89
N TYR A 104 -2.34 -5.92 -11.25
CA TYR A 104 -2.20 -6.29 -9.85
C TYR A 104 -1.55 -7.66 -9.71
N ASP A 105 -0.64 -7.76 -8.73
CA ASP A 105 -0.02 -9.01 -8.32
C ASP A 105 -0.04 -9.04 -6.80
N ARG A 106 -1.18 -9.43 -6.23
CA ARG A 106 -1.39 -9.35 -4.78
C ARG A 106 -2.09 -10.57 -4.18
N ALA A 107 -2.23 -11.64 -4.94
CA ALA A 107 -2.84 -12.87 -4.43
C ALA A 107 -2.07 -13.36 -3.20
N ASN A 108 -2.79 -13.67 -2.13
CA ASN A 108 -2.21 -14.17 -0.88
C ASN A 108 -1.20 -13.20 -0.26
N SER A 109 -1.33 -11.90 -0.50
CA SER A 109 -0.49 -10.93 0.18
C SER A 109 -0.80 -10.94 1.68
N SER A 110 0.16 -10.49 2.48
CA SER A 110 0.02 -10.45 3.94
C SER A 110 -1.24 -9.70 4.35
N CYS A 111 -1.50 -8.57 3.72
CA CYS A 111 -2.65 -7.76 4.05
C CYS A 111 -3.97 -8.41 3.65
N LEU A 112 -4.05 -9.02 2.47
CA LEU A 112 -5.28 -9.68 2.04
C LEU A 112 -5.67 -10.82 2.97
N LEU A 113 -4.69 -11.62 3.41
CA LEU A 113 -4.95 -12.69 4.36
C LEU A 113 -5.38 -12.11 5.71
N TYR A 114 -4.73 -11.05 6.15
CA TYR A 114 -5.04 -10.41 7.42
C TYR A 114 -6.44 -9.78 7.42
N THR A 115 -6.80 -9.07 6.36
CA THR A 115 -8.11 -8.42 6.29
C THR A 115 -9.24 -9.45 6.21
N SER A 116 -9.01 -10.57 5.54
CA SER A 116 -9.99 -11.66 5.53
C SER A 116 -10.20 -12.22 6.93
N ASP A 117 -9.11 -12.48 7.67
CA ASP A 117 -9.19 -12.97 9.03
C ASP A 117 -9.85 -11.96 9.95
N ALA A 118 -9.50 -10.70 9.82
CA ALA A 118 -10.09 -9.63 10.64
C ALA A 118 -11.59 -9.49 10.37
N ALA A 119 -12.02 -9.63 9.12
CA ALA A 119 -13.43 -9.59 8.78
C ALA A 119 -14.17 -10.76 9.40
N ASP A 120 -13.59 -11.97 9.36
CA ASP A 120 -14.17 -13.14 9.99
C ASP A 120 -14.27 -12.94 11.50
N ASP A 121 -13.23 -12.41 12.12
CA ASP A 121 -13.23 -12.16 13.56
C ASP A 121 -14.29 -11.13 13.94
N SER A 122 -14.44 -10.08 13.18
CA SER A 122 -15.43 -9.05 13.49
C SER A 122 -16.86 -9.59 13.35
N LEU A 123 -17.09 -10.57 12.48
CA LEU A 123 -18.38 -11.24 12.38
C LEU A 123 -18.66 -12.12 13.58
N ARG A 124 -17.63 -12.59 14.26
CA ARG A 124 -17.79 -13.47 15.42
C ARG A 124 -17.89 -12.73 16.74
N VAL A 125 -17.43 -11.51 16.78
CA VAL A 125 -17.32 -10.76 18.03
C VAL A 125 -18.65 -10.19 18.50
N ASP A 126 -19.57 -10.03 17.65
CA ASP A 126 -20.85 -9.38 17.97
C ASP A 126 -21.57 -9.81 19.18
#